data_f94557ba94505e400d37024ee17309b4
#
_entry.id   f94557ba94505e400d37024ee17309b4
#
_cell.length_a   1.000
_cell.length_b   1.000
_cell.length_c   1.000
_cell.angle_alpha   90.00
_cell.angle_beta   90.00
_cell.angle_gamma   90.00
#
_symmetry.space_group_name_H-M   'P 1'
#
loop_
_entity.id
_entity.type
_entity.pdbx_description
1 polymer ?
#
loop_
_entity_poly.entity_id
_entity_poly.type
_entity_poly.pdbx_seq_one_letter_code
_entity_poly.pdbx_strand_id
1 'polypeptide(L)'
;MILVNIFIYIQYENMFLKTYNLYIYFLFYHAVNIKSMLQSAIYAVKEFFISSEHSDILASDIILTFSDCRVKESISIEPDNQSYLYCKKMTVMISSQQDSQMSIQREILTQKQSFTYNFSLNNIEELFQIIDSYLQLPFGQLHIQMSHKDLYIRSQGKYNSLSSPSLLYKYTAPSKKNWVDKSFNNREKDMLVNPYNADILLKALGICDQKGVIIPSMRDKYKQINHFINLYKQQSSHINTKKIRIIDSGCGKAYLSFSLLWWMIYSCNLEAELYGLECNQVLVDFCNSTSINLGLEHRAHFECTSIGDWNGPKIDDFAEVHIALHACDTATDDALLLALQRKAAIILAAPCCHHYVQQQMNIKNMPENLSLLLKDGIAKERLGDLITDSMRKDILCSQSYSADLIEFTPLEHTAKNIMIRALYIHNMPHKHKQEALERWQNASKEFNVKPKLAEYILNQN
;
A
#
# COMPACT_ATOMS: atom_id res chain seq x y z
N MET A 1 29.95 -48.31 9.98
CA MET A 1 29.56 -48.76 11.33
C MET A 1 30.32 -47.96 12.36
N ILE A 2 29.78 -46.82 12.78
CA ILE A 2 29.95 -46.21 14.11
C ILE A 2 28.73 -45.28 14.25
N LEU A 3 27.71 -45.84 14.87
CA LEU A 3 26.56 -45.10 15.38
C LEU A 3 27.02 -44.43 16.68
N VAL A 4 27.19 -43.13 16.69
CA VAL A 4 27.33 -42.40 17.95
C VAL A 4 25.93 -42.05 18.43
N ASN A 5 25.46 -42.83 19.41
CA ASN A 5 24.26 -42.54 20.18
C ASN A 5 24.51 -41.30 21.03
N ILE A 6 24.03 -40.15 20.60
CA ILE A 6 23.91 -38.99 21.50
C ILE A 6 22.49 -39.00 22.03
N PHE A 7 22.30 -39.66 23.19
CA PHE A 7 21.14 -39.50 24.03
C PHE A 7 21.27 -38.17 24.76
N ILE A 8 20.56 -37.13 24.32
CA ILE A 8 20.35 -35.97 25.16
C ILE A 8 19.06 -36.23 25.95
N TYR A 9 19.23 -36.66 27.20
CA TYR A 9 18.15 -36.82 28.18
C TYR A 9 17.84 -35.43 28.73
N ILE A 10 16.79 -34.78 28.24
CA ILE A 10 16.20 -33.63 28.90
C ILE A 10 14.89 -34.09 29.51
N GLN A 11 14.88 -34.32 30.83
CA GLN A 11 13.67 -34.50 31.62
C GLN A 11 12.98 -33.18 31.79
N TYR A 12 11.92 -32.92 31.02
CA TYR A 12 10.91 -31.92 31.36
C TYR A 12 9.52 -32.54 31.11
N GLU A 13 8.72 -32.49 32.16
CA GLU A 13 7.31 -32.94 32.16
C GLU A 13 6.48 -31.97 31.29
N ASN A 14 6.32 -32.26 30.02
CA ASN A 14 5.18 -31.83 29.23
C ASN A 14 5.06 -32.65 27.93
N MET A 15 3.87 -33.00 27.60
CA MET A 15 3.48 -33.91 26.49
C MET A 15 3.98 -33.45 25.09
N PHE A 16 4.35 -32.20 24.94
CA PHE A 16 4.87 -31.57 23.71
C PHE A 16 6.30 -31.99 23.33
N LEU A 17 7.14 -32.35 24.32
CA LEU A 17 8.52 -32.77 24.05
C LEU A 17 8.67 -34.18 23.47
N LYS A 18 7.68 -35.05 23.66
CA LYS A 18 7.73 -36.40 23.08
C LYS A 18 7.54 -36.43 21.56
N THR A 19 6.71 -35.57 21.03
CA THR A 19 6.49 -35.38 19.59
C THR A 19 7.73 -34.80 18.89
N TYR A 20 8.42 -33.88 19.55
CA TYR A 20 9.64 -33.22 19.03
C TYR A 20 10.82 -34.20 18.85
N ASN A 21 11.01 -35.12 19.82
CA ASN A 21 12.07 -36.12 19.75
C ASN A 21 11.83 -37.16 18.65
N LEU A 22 10.59 -37.55 18.38
CA LEU A 22 10.26 -38.47 17.27
C LEU A 22 10.54 -37.82 15.89
N TYR A 23 10.31 -36.53 15.75
CA TYR A 23 10.52 -35.81 14.50
C TYR A 23 12.01 -35.59 14.16
N ILE A 24 12.83 -35.32 15.17
CA ILE A 24 14.30 -35.28 15.02
C ILE A 24 14.83 -36.65 14.56
N TYR A 25 14.24 -37.74 15.07
CA TYR A 25 14.60 -39.08 14.66
C TYR A 25 14.20 -39.41 13.22
N PHE A 26 13.04 -38.99 12.78
CA PHE A 26 12.53 -39.22 11.42
C PHE A 26 13.35 -38.46 10.36
N LEU A 27 13.74 -37.20 10.65
CA LEU A 27 14.61 -36.42 9.78
C LEU A 27 16.02 -36.99 9.67
N PHE A 28 16.52 -37.66 10.71
CA PHE A 28 17.82 -38.35 10.68
C PHE A 28 17.78 -39.61 9.80
N TYR A 29 16.67 -40.32 9.75
CA TYR A 29 16.57 -41.64 9.05
C TYR A 29 16.48 -41.47 7.52
N HIS A 30 15.83 -40.43 7.02
CA HIS A 30 15.72 -40.12 5.58
C HIS A 30 16.94 -39.42 5.00
N ALA A 31 17.75 -38.78 5.82
CA ALA A 31 18.90 -37.98 5.38
C ALA A 31 20.15 -38.77 5.00
N VAL A 32 20.15 -40.11 5.20
CA VAL A 32 21.35 -40.95 4.97
C VAL A 32 21.78 -41.01 3.50
N ASN A 33 20.90 -40.66 2.55
CA ASN A 33 21.19 -40.73 1.10
C ASN A 33 21.40 -39.37 0.41
N ILE A 34 21.37 -38.25 1.11
CA ILE A 34 21.60 -36.95 0.52
C ILE A 34 22.90 -36.35 1.04
N LYS A 35 23.80 -36.02 0.11
CA LYS A 35 25.18 -35.55 0.27
C LYS A 35 25.41 -34.63 1.49
N SER A 36 26.56 -34.79 2.15
CA SER A 36 27.02 -34.20 3.41
C SER A 36 26.70 -32.70 3.63
N MET A 37 26.46 -31.97 2.57
CA MET A 37 26.18 -30.55 2.56
C MET A 37 24.78 -30.19 3.06
N LEU A 38 23.78 -30.96 2.64
CA LEU A 38 22.40 -30.78 3.08
C LEU A 38 22.26 -31.08 4.57
N GLN A 39 22.98 -32.07 5.06
CA GLN A 39 23.02 -32.42 6.49
C GLN A 39 23.55 -31.30 7.35
N SER A 40 24.58 -30.57 6.88
CA SER A 40 25.16 -29.43 7.60
C SER A 40 24.23 -28.23 7.61
N ALA A 41 23.48 -27.96 6.50
CA ALA A 41 22.48 -26.91 6.44
C ALA A 41 21.29 -27.22 7.36
N ILE A 42 20.77 -28.44 7.28
CA ILE A 42 19.70 -28.94 8.14
C ILE A 42 20.12 -28.86 9.62
N TYR A 43 21.34 -29.22 9.93
CA TYR A 43 21.88 -29.15 11.28
C TYR A 43 21.94 -27.69 11.78
N ALA A 44 22.49 -26.77 10.98
CA ALA A 44 22.54 -25.35 11.33
C ALA A 44 21.15 -24.70 11.50
N VAL A 45 20.20 -25.07 10.65
CA VAL A 45 18.80 -24.63 10.78
C VAL A 45 18.18 -25.20 12.07
N LYS A 46 18.40 -26.46 12.35
CA LYS A 46 17.90 -27.09 13.60
C LYS A 46 18.50 -26.47 14.84
N GLU A 47 19.83 -26.29 14.90
CA GLU A 47 20.48 -25.59 16.03
C GLU A 47 19.91 -24.18 16.20
N PHE A 48 19.66 -23.50 15.11
CA PHE A 48 19.10 -22.17 15.14
C PHE A 48 17.71 -22.14 15.81
N PHE A 49 16.84 -23.09 15.46
CA PHE A 49 15.51 -23.20 16.07
C PHE A 49 15.57 -23.77 17.50
N ILE A 50 16.42 -24.74 17.79
CA ILE A 50 16.56 -25.33 19.14
C ILE A 50 17.16 -24.33 20.15
N SER A 51 18.09 -23.48 19.70
CA SER A 51 18.70 -22.43 20.55
C SER A 51 17.78 -21.22 20.78
N SER A 52 16.60 -21.21 20.20
CA SER A 52 15.54 -20.23 20.45
C SER A 52 14.58 -20.78 21.50
N GLU A 53 14.18 -20.00 22.50
CA GLU A 53 13.18 -20.46 23.46
C GLU A 53 11.85 -20.75 22.74
N HIS A 54 11.12 -21.77 23.17
CA HIS A 54 9.86 -22.20 22.52
C HIS A 54 8.84 -21.09 22.40
N SER A 55 8.77 -20.19 23.40
CA SER A 55 7.96 -18.99 23.41
C SER A 55 8.29 -18.05 22.25
N ASP A 56 9.56 -17.96 21.84
CA ASP A 56 10.02 -17.05 20.80
C ASP A 56 9.68 -17.53 19.38
N ILE A 57 9.64 -18.85 19.17
CA ILE A 57 9.26 -19.43 17.87
C ILE A 57 7.76 -19.28 17.61
N LEU A 58 6.95 -19.43 18.65
CA LEU A 58 5.49 -19.32 18.57
C LEU A 58 5.00 -17.86 18.66
N ALA A 59 5.83 -16.95 19.18
CA ALA A 59 5.48 -15.55 19.38
C ALA A 59 6.04 -14.59 18.32
N SER A 60 6.93 -15.06 17.43
CA SER A 60 7.58 -14.21 16.43
C SER A 60 7.38 -14.71 15.01
N ASP A 61 7.24 -13.77 14.09
CA ASP A 61 7.27 -14.07 12.66
C ASP A 61 8.66 -14.56 12.26
N ILE A 62 8.71 -15.53 11.35
CA ILE A 62 9.94 -16.10 10.81
C ILE A 62 9.97 -15.86 9.30
N ILE A 63 11.06 -15.32 8.78
CA ILE A 63 11.25 -15.12 7.35
C ILE A 63 12.42 -15.95 6.87
N LEU A 64 12.16 -16.89 5.95
CA LEU A 64 13.18 -17.62 5.22
C LEU A 64 13.31 -17.05 3.81
N THR A 65 14.51 -16.66 3.43
CA THR A 65 14.79 -16.16 2.09
C THR A 65 15.80 -17.09 1.42
N PHE A 66 15.38 -17.78 0.37
CA PHE A 66 16.20 -18.61 -0.50
C PHE A 66 16.59 -17.79 -1.73
N SER A 67 17.87 -17.71 -2.04
CA SER A 67 18.40 -16.93 -3.16
C SER A 67 19.58 -17.63 -3.83
N ASP A 68 20.09 -17.08 -4.91
CA ASP A 68 21.18 -17.65 -5.73
C ASP A 68 20.77 -19.04 -6.30
N CYS A 69 19.62 -19.08 -6.99
CA CYS A 69 19.20 -20.32 -7.65
C CYS A 69 20.17 -20.71 -8.74
N ARG A 70 20.73 -21.92 -8.64
CA ARG A 70 21.81 -22.41 -9.47
C ARG A 70 21.37 -23.22 -10.68
N VAL A 71 20.06 -23.41 -10.84
CA VAL A 71 19.46 -24.16 -11.94
C VAL A 71 18.68 -23.18 -12.82
N LYS A 72 18.87 -23.33 -14.14
CA LYS A 72 18.14 -22.55 -15.15
C LYS A 72 16.88 -23.25 -15.66
N GLU A 73 16.66 -24.47 -15.24
CA GLU A 73 15.50 -25.29 -15.57
C GLU A 73 14.32 -25.00 -14.65
N SER A 74 13.18 -25.61 -14.91
CA SER A 74 12.02 -25.52 -14.03
C SER A 74 12.28 -26.26 -12.71
N ILE A 75 11.90 -25.64 -11.58
CA ILE A 75 11.90 -26.26 -10.27
C ILE A 75 10.46 -26.50 -9.83
N SER A 76 10.17 -27.71 -9.38
CA SER A 76 8.90 -28.03 -8.72
C SER A 76 9.00 -27.70 -7.23
N ILE A 77 7.99 -27.05 -6.67
CA ILE A 77 7.99 -26.59 -5.28
C ILE A 77 6.69 -27.04 -4.60
N GLU A 78 6.84 -27.82 -3.53
CA GLU A 78 5.69 -28.27 -2.73
C GLU A 78 5.10 -27.14 -1.85
N PRO A 79 3.83 -27.24 -1.41
CA PRO A 79 2.96 -28.42 -1.53
C PRO A 79 2.14 -28.51 -2.83
N ASP A 80 2.16 -27.53 -3.67
CA ASP A 80 1.32 -27.44 -4.88
C ASP A 80 1.96 -28.07 -6.12
N ASN A 81 3.19 -28.56 -6.03
CA ASN A 81 3.97 -29.21 -7.11
C ASN A 81 4.02 -28.39 -8.42
N GLN A 82 3.85 -27.07 -8.33
CA GLN A 82 3.96 -26.21 -9.50
C GLN A 82 5.42 -26.01 -9.92
N SER A 83 5.66 -26.00 -11.23
CA SER A 83 6.99 -25.84 -11.80
C SER A 83 7.23 -24.38 -12.20
N TYR A 84 8.35 -23.81 -11.73
CA TYR A 84 8.74 -22.42 -11.96
C TYR A 84 10.02 -22.36 -12.78
N LEU A 85 9.94 -21.74 -13.95
CA LEU A 85 11.09 -21.49 -14.81
C LEU A 85 11.87 -20.24 -14.34
N TYR A 86 13.20 -20.36 -14.27
CA TYR A 86 14.09 -19.24 -13.89
C TYR A 86 13.76 -18.62 -12.52
N CYS A 87 13.52 -19.45 -11.51
CA CYS A 87 13.33 -18.97 -10.16
C CYS A 87 14.61 -18.26 -9.66
N LYS A 88 14.48 -17.01 -9.21
CA LYS A 88 15.61 -16.21 -8.69
C LYS A 88 15.67 -16.25 -7.17
N LYS A 89 14.50 -16.17 -6.54
CA LYS A 89 14.35 -16.02 -5.11
C LYS A 89 13.03 -16.63 -4.67
N MET A 90 13.05 -17.27 -3.52
CA MET A 90 11.85 -17.67 -2.81
C MET A 90 11.89 -17.08 -1.41
N THR A 91 10.82 -16.45 -0.98
CA THR A 91 10.66 -15.95 0.38
C THR A 91 9.49 -16.68 1.02
N VAL A 92 9.74 -17.26 2.19
CA VAL A 92 8.72 -17.95 2.98
C VAL A 92 8.62 -17.20 4.28
N MET A 93 7.47 -16.70 4.56
CA MET A 93 7.18 -16.00 5.81
C MET A 93 6.20 -16.88 6.57
N ILE A 94 6.43 -17.05 7.86
CA ILE A 94 5.68 -17.89 8.77
C ILE A 94 5.23 -17.00 9.93
N SER A 95 3.93 -16.98 10.20
CA SER A 95 3.38 -16.28 11.36
C SER A 95 2.45 -17.17 12.15
N SER A 96 2.49 -17.05 13.47
CA SER A 96 1.56 -17.75 14.36
C SER A 96 0.23 -16.98 14.40
N GLN A 97 -0.88 -17.75 14.45
CA GLN A 97 -2.22 -17.24 14.68
C GLN A 97 -2.71 -17.62 16.09
N GLN A 98 -3.75 -16.94 16.56
CA GLN A 98 -4.48 -17.40 17.75
C GLN A 98 -4.98 -18.82 17.48
N ASP A 99 -4.95 -19.71 18.49
CA ASP A 99 -5.33 -21.13 18.43
C ASP A 99 -4.30 -22.08 17.81
N SER A 100 -2.99 -21.79 17.94
CA SER A 100 -1.90 -22.70 17.50
C SER A 100 -1.86 -22.98 15.99
N GLN A 101 -2.64 -22.31 15.18
CA GLN A 101 -2.52 -22.37 13.74
C GLN A 101 -1.40 -21.44 13.24
N MET A 102 -0.63 -21.90 12.26
CA MET A 102 0.40 -21.12 11.59
C MET A 102 -0.05 -20.79 10.17
N SER A 103 0.15 -19.56 9.76
CA SER A 103 -0.03 -19.15 8.38
C SER A 103 1.32 -19.03 7.68
N ILE A 104 1.38 -19.53 6.46
CA ILE A 104 2.56 -19.45 5.62
C ILE A 104 2.20 -18.69 4.36
N GLN A 105 3.03 -17.72 4.00
CA GLN A 105 3.02 -17.12 2.69
C GLN A 105 4.34 -17.42 1.97
N ARG A 106 4.25 -17.96 0.79
CA ARG A 106 5.38 -18.23 -0.08
C ARG A 106 5.32 -17.30 -1.29
N GLU A 107 6.35 -16.48 -1.46
CA GLU A 107 6.54 -15.65 -2.64
C GLU A 107 7.70 -16.19 -3.47
N ILE A 108 7.45 -16.48 -4.74
CA ILE A 108 8.43 -16.98 -5.70
C ILE A 108 8.65 -15.92 -6.76
N LEU A 109 9.87 -15.38 -6.82
CA LEU A 109 10.29 -14.40 -7.81
C LEU A 109 11.04 -15.11 -8.94
N THR A 110 10.48 -15.07 -10.14
CA THR A 110 11.15 -15.52 -11.37
C THR A 110 11.77 -14.33 -12.14
N GLN A 111 12.31 -14.56 -13.33
CA GLN A 111 12.81 -13.46 -14.17
C GLN A 111 11.69 -12.56 -14.72
N LYS A 112 10.48 -13.08 -14.87
CA LYS A 112 9.38 -12.40 -15.55
C LYS A 112 8.29 -11.91 -14.61
N GLN A 113 8.02 -12.63 -13.52
CA GLN A 113 6.89 -12.34 -12.63
C GLN A 113 7.11 -12.90 -11.22
N SER A 114 6.29 -12.44 -10.27
CA SER A 114 6.21 -12.95 -8.91
C SER A 114 4.92 -13.75 -8.74
N PHE A 115 5.02 -14.85 -8.00
CA PHE A 115 3.89 -15.72 -7.62
C PHE A 115 3.78 -15.74 -6.11
N THR A 116 2.59 -15.55 -5.57
CA THR A 116 2.34 -15.57 -4.13
C THR A 116 1.30 -16.62 -3.79
N TYR A 117 1.61 -17.47 -2.81
CA TYR A 117 0.75 -18.54 -2.32
C TYR A 117 0.60 -18.42 -0.81
N ASN A 118 -0.63 -18.60 -0.33
CA ASN A 118 -0.94 -18.58 1.09
C ASN A 118 -1.57 -19.92 1.47
N PHE A 119 -1.10 -20.51 2.56
CA PHE A 119 -1.66 -21.74 3.13
C PHE A 119 -1.49 -21.74 4.64
N SER A 120 -2.32 -22.51 5.33
CA SER A 120 -2.29 -22.63 6.78
C SER A 120 -1.81 -24.04 7.17
N LEU A 121 -1.09 -24.12 8.28
CA LEU A 121 -0.65 -25.38 8.87
C LEU A 121 -1.34 -25.60 10.21
N ASN A 122 -1.65 -26.85 10.50
CA ASN A 122 -2.34 -27.23 11.71
C ASN A 122 -1.38 -27.53 12.87
N ASN A 123 -0.11 -27.79 12.56
CA ASN A 123 0.89 -28.15 13.55
C ASN A 123 2.31 -27.81 13.07
N ILE A 124 3.27 -27.85 14.00
CA ILE A 124 4.67 -27.53 13.76
C ILE A 124 5.40 -28.61 12.93
N GLU A 125 4.91 -29.83 12.96
CA GLU A 125 5.47 -30.94 12.20
C GLU A 125 5.30 -30.74 10.69
N GLU A 126 4.13 -30.25 10.26
CA GLU A 126 3.89 -29.87 8.86
C GLU A 126 4.82 -28.74 8.41
N LEU A 127 5.09 -27.76 9.30
CA LEU A 127 6.04 -26.69 9.02
C LEU A 127 7.44 -27.24 8.76
N PHE A 128 7.94 -28.14 9.59
CA PHE A 128 9.26 -28.72 9.41
C PHE A 128 9.36 -29.58 8.14
N GLN A 129 8.31 -30.30 7.76
CA GLN A 129 8.28 -31.06 6.49
C GLN A 129 8.41 -30.12 5.29
N ILE A 130 7.70 -28.99 5.32
CA ILE A 130 7.78 -27.98 4.25
C ILE A 130 9.16 -27.32 4.21
N ILE A 131 9.73 -26.94 5.36
CA ILE A 131 11.08 -26.37 5.42
C ILE A 131 12.10 -27.39 4.87
N ASP A 132 11.96 -28.67 5.21
CA ASP A 132 12.86 -29.71 4.71
C ASP A 132 12.77 -29.84 3.18
N SER A 133 11.56 -29.83 2.61
CA SER A 133 11.37 -29.83 1.16
C SER A 133 12.03 -28.62 0.48
N TYR A 134 11.95 -27.45 1.09
CA TYR A 134 12.56 -26.22 0.55
C TYR A 134 14.08 -26.22 0.66
N LEU A 135 14.65 -26.84 1.67
CA LEU A 135 16.11 -27.00 1.81
C LEU A 135 16.71 -27.90 0.74
N GLN A 136 15.91 -28.78 0.10
CA GLN A 136 16.34 -29.62 -1.02
C GLN A 136 16.37 -28.88 -2.36
N LEU A 137 15.81 -27.68 -2.44
CA LEU A 137 15.80 -26.90 -3.66
C LEU A 137 17.20 -26.35 -4.00
N PRO A 138 17.52 -26.13 -5.29
CA PRO A 138 18.86 -25.77 -5.75
C PRO A 138 19.23 -24.31 -5.49
N PHE A 139 18.97 -23.80 -4.29
CA PHE A 139 19.40 -22.47 -3.87
C PHE A 139 20.77 -22.50 -3.22
N GLY A 140 21.61 -21.52 -3.53
CA GLY A 140 22.96 -21.38 -2.99
C GLY A 140 23.03 -20.61 -1.69
N GLN A 141 21.99 -19.90 -1.32
CA GLN A 141 21.94 -19.07 -0.12
C GLN A 141 20.58 -19.21 0.56
N LEU A 142 20.61 -19.28 1.90
CA LEU A 142 19.44 -19.20 2.76
C LEU A 142 19.71 -18.17 3.84
N HIS A 143 18.79 -17.24 4.04
CA HIS A 143 18.75 -16.30 5.14
C HIS A 143 17.50 -16.55 5.96
N ILE A 144 17.65 -16.86 7.23
CA ILE A 144 16.56 -17.01 8.19
C ILE A 144 16.62 -15.81 9.13
N GLN A 145 15.51 -15.11 9.23
CA GLN A 145 15.35 -13.93 10.09
C GLN A 145 14.35 -14.24 11.18
N MET A 146 14.71 -13.90 12.42
CA MET A 146 13.83 -13.94 13.59
C MET A 146 13.95 -12.62 14.37
N SER A 147 13.05 -12.38 15.29
CA SER A 147 13.00 -11.13 16.08
C SER A 147 14.29 -10.82 16.84
N HIS A 148 15.01 -11.85 17.28
CA HIS A 148 16.19 -11.73 18.16
C HIS A 148 17.52 -12.12 17.52
N LYS A 149 17.51 -12.82 16.37
CA LYS A 149 18.73 -13.23 15.66
C LYS A 149 18.45 -13.60 14.19
N ASP A 150 19.49 -13.53 13.37
CA ASP A 150 19.47 -13.96 11.97
C ASP A 150 20.48 -15.09 11.75
N LEU A 151 20.16 -16.03 10.84
CA LEU A 151 21.06 -17.08 10.37
C LEU A 151 21.26 -16.96 8.87
N TYR A 152 22.51 -16.84 8.43
CA TYR A 152 22.90 -16.88 7.02
C TYR A 152 23.60 -18.19 6.72
N ILE A 153 23.17 -18.88 5.66
CA ILE A 153 23.80 -20.08 5.14
C ILE A 153 24.16 -19.81 3.68
N ARG A 154 25.40 -20.07 3.32
CA ARG A 154 25.90 -19.95 1.94
C ARG A 154 26.69 -21.18 1.54
N SER A 155 26.35 -21.77 0.40
CA SER A 155 27.10 -22.84 -0.23
C SER A 155 28.27 -22.30 -1.05
N GLN A 156 29.47 -22.81 -0.81
CA GLN A 156 30.67 -22.56 -1.62
C GLN A 156 30.94 -23.74 -2.55
N GLY A 157 31.19 -23.49 -3.83
CA GLY A 157 31.53 -24.49 -4.84
C GLY A 157 30.54 -24.53 -6.01
N LYS A 158 30.94 -25.15 -7.11
CA LYS A 158 30.08 -25.37 -8.28
C LYS A 158 29.21 -26.60 -8.03
N TYR A 159 27.93 -26.52 -8.32
CA TYR A 159 26.92 -27.57 -8.11
C TYR A 159 27.24 -28.91 -8.80
N ASN A 160 28.12 -28.90 -9.82
CA ASN A 160 28.50 -30.06 -10.62
C ASN A 160 29.93 -30.56 -10.37
N SER A 161 30.62 -30.11 -9.32
CA SER A 161 31.95 -30.63 -9.00
C SER A 161 31.88 -31.86 -8.09
N LEU A 162 32.71 -32.87 -8.36
CA LEU A 162 32.87 -34.09 -7.56
C LEU A 162 33.38 -33.85 -6.12
N SER A 163 33.75 -32.62 -5.79
CA SER A 163 34.13 -32.18 -4.43
C SER A 163 32.90 -31.69 -3.69
N SER A 164 32.63 -32.23 -2.50
CA SER A 164 31.57 -31.76 -1.61
C SER A 164 31.72 -30.28 -1.36
N PRO A 165 30.72 -29.44 -1.76
CA PRO A 165 30.81 -28.01 -1.48
C PRO A 165 30.77 -27.76 0.03
N SER A 166 31.56 -26.83 0.53
CA SER A 166 31.55 -26.41 1.93
C SER A 166 30.42 -25.44 2.18
N LEU A 167 29.78 -25.56 3.36
CA LEU A 167 28.81 -24.58 3.84
C LEU A 167 29.46 -23.61 4.78
N LEU A 168 29.21 -22.34 4.56
CA LEU A 168 29.48 -21.29 5.53
C LEU A 168 28.14 -20.87 6.16
N TYR A 169 28.09 -20.88 7.49
CA TYR A 169 26.97 -20.32 8.23
C TYR A 169 27.44 -19.27 9.20
N LYS A 170 26.63 -18.25 9.41
CA LYS A 170 26.94 -17.12 10.30
C LYS A 170 25.68 -16.67 11.02
N TYR A 171 25.77 -16.65 12.36
CA TYR A 171 24.77 -15.98 13.20
C TYR A 171 25.11 -14.51 13.30
N THR A 172 24.09 -13.66 13.21
CA THR A 172 24.24 -12.21 13.39
C THR A 172 23.15 -11.68 14.32
N ALA A 173 23.40 -10.53 14.92
CA ALA A 173 22.33 -9.75 15.53
C ALA A 173 21.24 -9.47 14.48
N PRO A 174 19.97 -9.34 14.89
CA PRO A 174 18.88 -9.12 13.98
C PRO A 174 19.19 -7.90 13.10
N SER A 175 19.03 -8.05 11.79
CA SER A 175 19.17 -6.92 10.88
C SER A 175 18.12 -5.89 11.32
N LYS A 176 18.55 -4.65 11.61
CA LYS A 176 17.72 -3.53 12.09
C LYS A 176 16.66 -3.07 11.06
N LYS A 177 15.97 -3.98 10.43
CA LYS A 177 14.69 -3.69 9.81
C LYS A 177 13.67 -3.79 10.92
N ASN A 178 13.00 -2.69 11.20
CA ASN A 178 11.82 -2.69 12.02
C ASN A 178 11.01 -3.95 11.72
N TRP A 179 11.03 -4.91 12.63
CA TRP A 179 10.05 -5.96 12.69
C TRP A 179 8.75 -5.27 13.06
N VAL A 180 8.21 -4.52 12.11
CA VAL A 180 6.81 -4.18 12.14
C VAL A 180 6.13 -5.53 11.97
N ASP A 181 5.26 -5.89 12.90
CA ASP A 181 4.37 -7.04 12.85
C ASP A 181 3.82 -7.25 11.44
N LYS A 182 4.56 -7.97 10.60
CA LYS A 182 4.14 -8.40 9.29
C LYS A 182 3.55 -9.79 9.40
N SER A 183 2.61 -9.97 10.31
CA SER A 183 1.77 -11.15 10.24
C SER A 183 1.00 -11.11 8.91
N PHE A 184 0.92 -12.20 8.20
CA PHE A 184 0.38 -12.30 6.84
C PHE A 184 -1.08 -11.96 6.73
N ASN A 185 -1.88 -12.26 7.75
CA ASN A 185 -3.22 -11.74 7.93
C ASN A 185 -3.23 -10.26 8.36
N ASN A 186 -2.06 -9.68 8.65
CA ASN A 186 -1.91 -8.30 9.10
C ASN A 186 -1.75 -7.28 7.98
N ARG A 187 -1.72 -7.62 6.70
CA ARG A 187 -1.94 -6.58 5.68
C ARG A 187 -3.26 -5.85 5.90
N GLU A 188 -4.27 -6.52 6.43
CA GLU A 188 -5.53 -5.89 6.83
C GLU A 188 -5.41 -5.16 8.17
N LYS A 189 -4.63 -5.64 9.15
CA LYS A 189 -4.33 -4.93 10.41
C LYS A 189 -3.42 -3.72 10.23
N ASP A 190 -2.48 -3.77 9.28
CA ASP A 190 -1.59 -2.66 8.94
C ASP A 190 -2.32 -1.56 8.13
N MET A 191 -3.52 -1.83 7.65
CA MET A 191 -4.37 -0.83 7.02
C MET A 191 -4.85 0.18 8.07
N LEU A 192 -4.77 1.47 7.76
CA LEU A 192 -5.17 2.56 8.67
C LEU A 192 -6.63 2.48 9.09
N VAL A 193 -7.48 2.02 8.19
CA VAL A 193 -8.88 1.66 8.41
C VAL A 193 -9.02 0.17 8.08
N ASN A 194 -9.36 -0.65 9.07
CA ASN A 194 -9.45 -2.10 8.94
C ASN A 194 -10.61 -2.66 9.80
N PRO A 195 -10.99 -3.95 9.63
CA PRO A 195 -12.11 -4.55 10.37
C PRO A 195 -11.96 -4.54 11.90
N TYR A 196 -10.76 -4.36 12.44
CA TYR A 196 -10.53 -4.33 13.89
C TYR A 196 -10.76 -2.95 14.51
N ASN A 197 -10.50 -1.86 13.74
CA ASN A 197 -10.64 -0.49 14.24
C ASN A 197 -11.79 0.30 13.61
N ALA A 198 -12.43 -0.23 12.57
CA ALA A 198 -13.45 0.45 11.80
C ALA A 198 -14.57 -0.48 11.29
N ASP A 199 -14.89 -1.54 12.04
CA ASP A 199 -15.91 -2.53 11.69
C ASP A 199 -17.27 -1.88 11.38
N ILE A 200 -17.72 -0.97 12.24
CA ILE A 200 -18.99 -0.24 12.08
C ILE A 200 -18.98 0.56 10.77
N LEU A 201 -17.90 1.30 10.51
CA LEU A 201 -17.74 2.09 9.27
C LEU A 201 -17.78 1.18 8.04
N LEU A 202 -16.96 0.13 8.03
CA LEU A 202 -16.80 -0.74 6.85
C LEU A 202 -18.09 -1.51 6.53
N LYS A 203 -18.88 -1.87 7.55
CA LYS A 203 -20.22 -2.45 7.38
C LYS A 203 -21.22 -1.42 6.85
N ALA A 204 -21.26 -0.23 7.41
CA ALA A 204 -22.15 0.84 6.97
C ALA A 204 -21.89 1.25 5.51
N LEU A 205 -20.61 1.24 5.08
CA LEU A 205 -20.21 1.48 3.70
C LEU A 205 -20.37 0.26 2.77
N GLY A 206 -20.81 -0.90 3.29
CA GLY A 206 -20.96 -2.13 2.51
C GLY A 206 -19.64 -2.72 2.01
N ILE A 207 -18.54 -2.45 2.70
CA ILE A 207 -17.20 -2.97 2.38
C ILE A 207 -16.96 -4.32 3.04
N CYS A 208 -17.47 -4.50 4.26
CA CYS A 208 -17.48 -5.76 5.00
C CYS A 208 -18.88 -6.39 5.02
N ASP A 209 -18.91 -7.69 5.15
CA ASP A 209 -20.12 -8.43 5.53
C ASP A 209 -20.43 -8.28 7.03
N GLN A 210 -21.53 -8.89 7.48
CA GLN A 210 -21.94 -8.83 8.90
C GLN A 210 -20.93 -9.48 9.86
N LYS A 211 -20.05 -10.35 9.37
CA LYS A 211 -18.98 -10.99 10.15
C LYS A 211 -17.68 -10.18 10.19
N GLY A 212 -17.63 -9.00 9.52
CA GLY A 212 -16.44 -8.16 9.42
C GLY A 212 -15.43 -8.63 8.35
N VAL A 213 -15.83 -9.52 7.44
CA VAL A 213 -14.97 -9.99 6.35
C VAL A 213 -15.12 -9.06 5.16
N ILE A 214 -13.99 -8.62 4.58
CA ILE A 214 -13.99 -7.77 3.36
C ILE A 214 -14.65 -8.52 2.20
N ILE A 215 -15.70 -7.93 1.64
CA ILE A 215 -16.42 -8.48 0.49
C ILE A 215 -15.49 -8.51 -0.72
N PRO A 216 -15.35 -9.66 -1.43
CA PRO A 216 -14.40 -9.80 -2.54
C PRO A 216 -14.49 -8.71 -3.61
N SER A 217 -15.70 -8.30 -4.01
CA SER A 217 -15.94 -7.22 -4.97
C SER A 217 -15.60 -5.82 -4.46
N MET A 218 -15.42 -5.65 -3.15
CA MET A 218 -15.08 -4.37 -2.51
C MET A 218 -13.60 -4.24 -2.15
N ARG A 219 -12.78 -5.26 -2.42
CA ARG A 219 -11.34 -5.27 -2.07
C ARG A 219 -10.57 -4.09 -2.66
N ASP A 220 -10.83 -3.73 -3.90
CA ASP A 220 -10.11 -2.63 -4.55
C ASP A 220 -10.55 -1.28 -3.97
N LYS A 221 -11.83 -1.13 -3.65
CA LYS A 221 -12.35 0.03 -2.93
C LYS A 221 -11.72 0.16 -1.53
N TYR A 222 -11.60 -0.94 -0.81
CA TYR A 222 -10.94 -1.00 0.48
C TYR A 222 -9.46 -0.58 0.42
N LYS A 223 -8.72 -1.08 -0.59
CA LYS A 223 -7.33 -0.66 -0.83
C LYS A 223 -7.24 0.83 -1.19
N GLN A 224 -8.16 1.32 -2.04
CA GLN A 224 -8.22 2.74 -2.42
C GLN A 224 -8.44 3.65 -1.21
N ILE A 225 -9.33 3.29 -0.28
CA ILE A 225 -9.56 4.02 0.97
C ILE A 225 -8.25 4.15 1.76
N ASN A 226 -7.58 3.04 2.02
CA ASN A 226 -6.37 3.04 2.81
C ASN A 226 -5.20 3.77 2.12
N HIS A 227 -5.10 3.66 0.79
CA HIS A 227 -4.14 4.42 0.01
C HIS A 227 -4.40 5.92 0.11
N PHE A 228 -5.65 6.35 -0.02
CA PHE A 228 -6.07 7.75 0.10
C PHE A 228 -5.70 8.34 1.48
N ILE A 229 -6.03 7.62 2.56
CA ILE A 229 -5.66 8.07 3.90
C ILE A 229 -4.14 8.17 4.08
N ASN A 230 -3.37 7.26 3.48
CA ASN A 230 -1.90 7.34 3.48
C ASN A 230 -1.38 8.58 2.75
N LEU A 231 -1.98 8.97 1.62
CA LEU A 231 -1.61 10.19 0.90
C LEU A 231 -1.87 11.44 1.74
N TYR A 232 -3.02 11.51 2.42
CA TYR A 232 -3.29 12.57 3.38
C TYR A 232 -2.28 12.56 4.54
N LYS A 233 -2.04 11.39 5.16
CA LYS A 233 -1.11 11.22 6.29
C LYS A 233 0.29 11.74 5.99
N GLN A 234 0.80 11.57 4.76
CA GLN A 234 2.11 12.08 4.35
C GLN A 234 2.20 13.61 4.44
N GLN A 235 1.07 14.32 4.28
CA GLN A 235 1.01 15.78 4.34
C GLN A 235 0.58 16.29 5.72
N SER A 236 -0.11 15.49 6.51
CA SER A 236 -0.73 15.91 7.78
C SER A 236 0.29 16.37 8.84
N SER A 237 1.55 15.94 8.76
CA SER A 237 2.63 16.40 9.65
C SER A 237 2.91 17.89 9.58
N HIS A 238 2.44 18.58 8.53
CA HIS A 238 2.57 20.03 8.35
C HIS A 238 1.41 20.83 8.96
N ILE A 239 0.38 20.13 9.46
CA ILE A 239 -0.76 20.76 10.13
C ILE A 239 -0.50 20.81 11.63
N ASN A 240 -0.43 22.02 12.21
CA ASN A 240 -0.10 22.24 13.61
C ASN A 240 -1.33 22.35 14.54
N THR A 241 -2.51 21.98 14.08
CA THR A 241 -3.74 21.98 14.88
C THR A 241 -4.35 20.58 14.96
N LYS A 242 -5.14 20.33 16.01
CA LYS A 242 -5.94 19.11 16.15
C LYS A 242 -7.36 19.27 15.60
N LYS A 243 -7.71 20.45 15.11
CA LYS A 243 -9.02 20.76 14.55
C LYS A 243 -8.97 20.73 13.03
N ILE A 244 -9.65 19.78 12.41
CA ILE A 244 -9.60 19.53 10.97
C ILE A 244 -11.00 19.58 10.38
N ARG A 245 -11.18 20.38 9.33
CA ARG A 245 -12.41 20.43 8.53
C ARG A 245 -12.15 19.83 7.15
N ILE A 246 -12.85 18.77 6.80
CA ILE A 246 -12.83 18.17 5.48
C ILE A 246 -13.94 18.79 4.66
N ILE A 247 -13.62 19.25 3.43
CA ILE A 247 -14.60 19.70 2.45
C ILE A 247 -14.45 18.84 1.21
N ASP A 248 -15.47 18.03 0.91
CA ASP A 248 -15.48 17.09 -0.20
C ASP A 248 -16.42 17.58 -1.32
N SER A 249 -15.82 18.10 -2.38
CA SER A 249 -16.51 18.67 -3.52
C SER A 249 -16.86 17.61 -4.56
N GLY A 250 -18.15 17.34 -4.78
CA GLY A 250 -18.63 16.21 -5.57
C GLY A 250 -18.44 14.88 -4.85
N CYS A 251 -18.89 14.81 -3.60
CA CYS A 251 -18.57 13.72 -2.69
C CYS A 251 -19.17 12.36 -3.10
N GLY A 252 -20.20 12.33 -3.95
CA GLY A 252 -20.89 11.11 -4.34
C GLY A 252 -21.42 10.34 -3.15
N LYS A 253 -20.96 9.09 -2.94
CA LYS A 253 -21.26 8.27 -1.75
C LYS A 253 -20.29 8.52 -0.58
N ALA A 254 -19.36 9.42 -0.70
CA ALA A 254 -18.40 9.86 0.32
C ALA A 254 -17.58 8.74 1.00
N TYR A 255 -17.34 7.60 0.34
CA TYR A 255 -16.60 6.47 0.93
C TYR A 255 -15.23 6.87 1.49
N LEU A 256 -14.47 7.68 0.72
CA LEU A 256 -13.12 8.09 1.07
C LEU A 256 -13.15 9.13 2.19
N SER A 257 -14.07 10.07 2.13
CA SER A 257 -14.22 11.17 3.10
C SER A 257 -14.74 10.68 4.44
N PHE A 258 -15.74 9.78 4.47
CA PHE A 258 -16.16 9.10 5.70
C PHE A 258 -15.01 8.32 6.33
N SER A 259 -14.22 7.60 5.52
CA SER A 259 -13.11 6.81 6.02
C SER A 259 -11.98 7.68 6.57
N LEU A 260 -11.71 8.81 5.94
CA LEU A 260 -10.73 9.79 6.42
C LEU A 260 -11.20 10.42 7.72
N LEU A 261 -12.48 10.87 7.80
CA LEU A 261 -13.08 11.41 9.02
C LEU A 261 -13.02 10.42 10.17
N TRP A 262 -13.42 9.16 9.93
CA TRP A 262 -13.36 8.08 10.94
C TRP A 262 -11.94 7.88 11.46
N TRP A 263 -10.97 7.79 10.58
CA TRP A 263 -9.57 7.61 10.94
C TRP A 263 -9.04 8.81 11.75
N MET A 264 -9.39 10.04 11.38
CA MET A 264 -9.02 11.25 12.12
C MET A 264 -9.57 11.24 13.54
N ILE A 265 -10.85 10.90 13.71
CA ILE A 265 -11.51 10.91 15.03
C ILE A 265 -11.02 9.75 15.89
N TYR A 266 -11.12 8.52 15.40
CA TYR A 266 -10.97 7.31 16.23
C TYR A 266 -9.55 6.77 16.28
N SER A 267 -8.72 7.03 15.27
CA SER A 267 -7.33 6.56 15.26
C SER A 267 -6.32 7.64 15.62
N CYS A 268 -6.61 8.91 15.27
CA CYS A 268 -5.71 10.03 15.55
C CYS A 268 -6.17 10.93 16.71
N ASN A 269 -7.36 10.72 17.25
CA ASN A 269 -7.98 11.55 18.31
C ASN A 269 -7.97 13.04 17.94
N LEU A 270 -8.39 13.35 16.71
CA LEU A 270 -8.53 14.71 16.20
C LEU A 270 -9.98 15.19 16.36
N GLU A 271 -10.17 16.48 16.57
CA GLU A 271 -11.46 17.15 16.43
C GLU A 271 -11.68 17.40 14.93
N ALA A 272 -12.48 16.53 14.28
CA ALA A 272 -12.68 16.58 12.84
C ALA A 272 -14.16 16.65 12.47
N GLU A 273 -14.45 17.40 11.39
CA GLU A 273 -15.77 17.52 10.77
C GLU A 273 -15.66 17.39 9.24
N LEU A 274 -16.75 17.01 8.60
CA LEU A 274 -16.84 16.79 7.16
C LEU A 274 -18.05 17.55 6.58
N TYR A 275 -17.82 18.29 5.52
CA TYR A 275 -18.85 18.87 4.67
C TYR A 275 -18.73 18.27 3.27
N GLY A 276 -19.75 17.53 2.85
CA GLY A 276 -19.85 16.93 1.53
C GLY A 276 -20.80 17.72 0.64
N LEU A 277 -20.32 18.12 -0.53
CA LEU A 277 -21.08 18.90 -1.51
C LEU A 277 -21.41 17.98 -2.71
N GLU A 278 -22.68 17.86 -3.04
CA GLU A 278 -23.13 16.99 -4.11
C GLU A 278 -24.41 17.59 -4.75
N CYS A 279 -24.51 17.54 -6.08
CA CYS A 279 -25.69 18.05 -6.79
C CYS A 279 -26.86 17.06 -6.85
N ASN A 280 -26.59 15.79 -6.57
CA ASN A 280 -27.60 14.72 -6.60
C ASN A 280 -28.22 14.50 -5.21
N GLN A 281 -29.47 14.93 -5.03
CA GLN A 281 -30.20 14.80 -3.76
C GLN A 281 -30.25 13.37 -3.23
N VAL A 282 -30.37 12.35 -4.08
CA VAL A 282 -30.41 10.94 -3.66
C VAL A 282 -29.09 10.52 -3.00
N LEU A 283 -27.97 11.01 -3.51
CA LEU A 283 -26.65 10.74 -2.91
C LEU A 283 -26.47 11.51 -1.60
N VAL A 284 -26.96 12.75 -1.51
CA VAL A 284 -26.97 13.54 -0.27
C VAL A 284 -27.78 12.83 0.81
N ASP A 285 -28.99 12.36 0.49
CA ASP A 285 -29.86 11.62 1.42
C ASP A 285 -29.20 10.32 1.89
N PHE A 286 -28.53 9.60 0.97
CA PHE A 286 -27.72 8.42 1.31
C PHE A 286 -26.61 8.76 2.30
N CYS A 287 -25.85 9.82 2.05
CA CYS A 287 -24.75 10.24 2.90
C CYS A 287 -25.24 10.70 4.28
N ASN A 288 -26.31 11.48 4.36
CA ASN A 288 -26.90 11.91 5.62
C ASN A 288 -27.43 10.70 6.43
N SER A 289 -28.09 9.74 5.77
CA SER A 289 -28.53 8.50 6.43
C SER A 289 -27.34 7.67 6.94
N THR A 290 -26.25 7.61 6.16
CA THR A 290 -25.01 6.93 6.55
C THR A 290 -24.35 7.62 7.74
N SER A 291 -24.35 8.96 7.76
CA SER A 291 -23.84 9.77 8.88
C SER A 291 -24.57 9.45 10.18
N ILE A 292 -25.91 9.38 10.15
CA ILE A 292 -26.74 8.99 11.30
C ILE A 292 -26.42 7.56 11.74
N ASN A 293 -26.35 6.61 10.82
CA ASN A 293 -26.04 5.20 11.13
C ASN A 293 -24.66 5.02 11.76
N LEU A 294 -23.73 5.93 11.49
CA LEU A 294 -22.38 5.95 12.07
C LEU A 294 -22.28 6.74 13.38
N GLY A 295 -23.36 7.42 13.82
CA GLY A 295 -23.32 8.35 14.96
C GLY A 295 -22.45 9.57 14.71
N LEU A 296 -22.35 10.00 13.45
CA LEU A 296 -21.52 11.14 13.00
C LEU A 296 -22.39 12.33 12.55
N GLU A 297 -23.69 12.37 12.83
CA GLU A 297 -24.63 13.40 12.37
C GLU A 297 -24.25 14.82 12.79
N HIS A 298 -23.50 14.96 13.89
CA HIS A 298 -22.98 16.25 14.37
C HIS A 298 -21.60 16.61 13.81
N ARG A 299 -21.01 15.73 12.99
CA ARG A 299 -19.64 15.89 12.45
C ARG A 299 -19.55 15.72 10.93
N ALA A 300 -20.54 15.12 10.30
CA ALA A 300 -20.58 14.90 8.87
C ALA A 300 -21.89 15.43 8.28
N HIS A 301 -21.80 16.48 7.51
CA HIS A 301 -22.90 17.25 6.95
C HIS A 301 -22.83 17.17 5.42
N PHE A 302 -23.95 16.84 4.78
CA PHE A 302 -24.02 16.74 3.33
C PHE A 302 -25.11 17.66 2.78
N GLU A 303 -24.75 18.47 1.78
CA GLU A 303 -25.63 19.48 1.22
C GLU A 303 -25.82 19.26 -0.28
N CYS A 304 -27.09 19.36 -0.74
CA CYS A 304 -27.40 19.37 -2.17
C CYS A 304 -27.18 20.77 -2.73
N THR A 305 -25.97 21.00 -3.22
CA THR A 305 -25.55 22.32 -3.71
C THR A 305 -24.48 22.21 -4.79
N SER A 306 -24.35 23.25 -5.61
CA SER A 306 -23.17 23.40 -6.45
C SER A 306 -21.98 23.88 -5.61
N ILE A 307 -20.76 23.60 -6.07
CA ILE A 307 -19.53 23.98 -5.35
C ILE A 307 -19.44 25.52 -5.24
N GLY A 308 -19.83 26.24 -6.31
CA GLY A 308 -19.75 27.71 -6.36
C GLY A 308 -20.79 28.42 -5.52
N ASP A 309 -21.92 27.77 -5.19
CA ASP A 309 -23.03 28.35 -4.42
C ASP A 309 -22.96 28.02 -2.92
N TRP A 310 -21.98 27.17 -2.52
CA TRP A 310 -21.87 26.73 -1.14
C TRP A 310 -21.44 27.84 -0.18
N ASN A 311 -22.27 28.09 0.82
CA ASN A 311 -22.05 29.07 1.89
C ASN A 311 -21.73 28.38 3.22
N GLY A 312 -20.71 27.54 3.23
CA GLY A 312 -20.33 26.75 4.40
C GLY A 312 -19.90 27.58 5.62
N PRO A 313 -19.47 26.93 6.71
CA PRO A 313 -19.10 27.59 7.95
C PRO A 313 -18.01 28.64 7.69
N LYS A 314 -18.00 29.71 8.52
CA LYS A 314 -16.96 30.73 8.46
C LYS A 314 -15.58 30.10 8.67
N ILE A 315 -14.56 30.71 8.03
CA ILE A 315 -13.17 30.36 8.29
C ILE A 315 -12.86 30.69 9.75
N ASP A 316 -12.34 29.70 10.49
CA ASP A 316 -12.04 29.76 11.90
C ASP A 316 -10.67 29.11 12.20
N ASP A 317 -10.51 28.50 13.38
CA ASP A 317 -9.27 27.83 13.80
C ASP A 317 -9.13 26.36 13.29
N PHE A 318 -10.07 25.87 12.47
CA PHE A 318 -9.94 24.59 11.79
C PHE A 318 -8.98 24.68 10.59
N ALA A 319 -8.05 23.74 10.49
CA ALA A 319 -7.30 23.54 9.25
C ALA A 319 -8.18 22.80 8.23
N GLU A 320 -8.34 23.40 7.06
CA GLU A 320 -9.20 22.81 6.03
C GLU A 320 -8.44 21.87 5.10
N VAL A 321 -9.05 20.73 4.81
CA VAL A 321 -8.61 19.72 3.86
C VAL A 321 -9.67 19.61 2.76
N HIS A 322 -9.33 20.09 1.58
CA HIS A 322 -10.23 20.07 0.43
C HIS A 322 -9.99 18.82 -0.43
N ILE A 323 -11.06 18.10 -0.71
CA ILE A 323 -11.09 16.88 -1.51
C ILE A 323 -11.96 17.12 -2.74
N ALA A 324 -11.50 16.69 -3.92
CA ALA A 324 -12.25 16.76 -5.17
C ALA A 324 -11.88 15.55 -6.06
N LEU A 325 -12.44 14.36 -5.74
CA LEU A 325 -12.08 13.12 -6.43
C LEU A 325 -13.03 12.78 -7.58
N HIS A 326 -14.24 13.32 -7.57
CA HIS A 326 -15.29 13.05 -8.55
C HIS A 326 -15.90 14.31 -9.16
N ALA A 327 -15.31 15.48 -8.87
CA ALA A 327 -15.69 16.72 -9.52
C ALA A 327 -15.16 16.70 -10.97
N CYS A 328 -16.06 16.60 -11.94
CA CYS A 328 -15.68 16.44 -13.34
C CYS A 328 -15.44 17.81 -14.02
N ASP A 329 -14.45 17.85 -14.92
CA ASP A 329 -14.14 18.97 -15.82
C ASP A 329 -13.96 20.30 -15.05
N THR A 330 -14.78 21.30 -15.33
CA THR A 330 -14.72 22.61 -14.70
C THR A 330 -15.14 22.61 -13.22
N ALA A 331 -15.89 21.62 -12.75
CA ALA A 331 -16.20 21.49 -11.33
C ALA A 331 -14.94 21.22 -10.48
N THR A 332 -13.89 20.61 -11.06
CA THR A 332 -12.56 20.54 -10.41
C THR A 332 -11.98 21.95 -10.23
N ASP A 333 -12.10 22.83 -11.22
CA ASP A 333 -11.62 24.22 -11.13
C ASP A 333 -12.39 25.00 -10.07
N ASP A 334 -13.71 24.79 -9.96
CA ASP A 334 -14.55 25.40 -8.91
C ASP A 334 -14.11 24.92 -7.51
N ALA A 335 -13.80 23.60 -7.35
CA ALA A 335 -13.30 23.05 -6.10
C ALA A 335 -11.91 23.61 -5.72
N LEU A 336 -11.01 23.74 -6.69
CA LEU A 336 -9.70 24.32 -6.47
C LEU A 336 -9.81 25.81 -6.14
N LEU A 337 -10.72 26.56 -6.78
CA LEU A 337 -10.98 27.96 -6.45
C LEU A 337 -11.51 28.11 -5.02
N LEU A 338 -12.48 27.29 -4.62
CA LEU A 338 -13.00 27.27 -3.26
C LEU A 338 -11.86 27.00 -2.24
N ALA A 339 -11.00 26.03 -2.52
CA ALA A 339 -9.85 25.70 -1.68
C ALA A 339 -8.86 26.88 -1.56
N LEU A 340 -8.61 27.59 -2.65
CA LEU A 340 -7.76 28.79 -2.66
C LEU A 340 -8.38 29.94 -1.84
N GLN A 341 -9.66 30.23 -2.01
CA GLN A 341 -10.39 31.28 -1.29
C GLN A 341 -10.41 31.03 0.22
N ARG A 342 -10.50 29.76 0.61
CA ARG A 342 -10.52 29.34 2.01
C ARG A 342 -9.12 29.04 2.58
N LYS A 343 -8.06 29.17 1.78
CA LYS A 343 -6.65 28.89 2.15
C LYS A 343 -6.51 27.50 2.74
N ALA A 344 -7.08 26.50 2.06
CA ALA A 344 -7.03 25.10 2.49
C ALA A 344 -5.60 24.68 2.84
N ALA A 345 -5.40 24.02 3.97
CA ALA A 345 -4.08 23.53 4.38
C ALA A 345 -3.58 22.44 3.44
N ILE A 346 -4.49 21.54 3.00
CA ILE A 346 -4.20 20.44 2.06
C ILE A 346 -5.30 20.41 1.01
N ILE A 347 -4.89 20.17 -0.25
CA ILE A 347 -5.79 19.92 -1.39
C ILE A 347 -5.45 18.57 -1.99
N LEU A 348 -6.46 17.71 -2.20
CA LEU A 348 -6.37 16.41 -2.84
C LEU A 348 -7.43 16.32 -3.95
N ALA A 349 -7.04 16.58 -5.18
CA ALA A 349 -7.94 16.59 -6.33
C ALA A 349 -7.53 15.55 -7.37
N ALA A 350 -8.44 14.67 -7.77
CA ALA A 350 -8.22 13.65 -8.80
C ALA A 350 -9.20 13.86 -9.98
N PRO A 351 -8.87 14.74 -10.93
CA PRO A 351 -9.73 15.04 -12.07
C PRO A 351 -9.89 13.83 -12.99
N CYS A 352 -11.10 13.56 -13.43
CA CYS A 352 -11.37 12.46 -14.38
C CYS A 352 -11.71 12.96 -15.80
N CYS A 353 -12.07 14.23 -15.97
CA CYS A 353 -12.47 14.83 -17.24
C CYS A 353 -11.77 16.18 -17.42
N HIS A 354 -11.43 16.54 -18.68
CA HIS A 354 -10.69 17.73 -19.03
C HIS A 354 -11.23 18.33 -20.35
N HIS A 355 -12.51 18.15 -20.60
CA HIS A 355 -13.13 18.55 -21.88
C HIS A 355 -13.01 20.06 -22.15
N TYR A 356 -13.11 20.88 -21.12
CA TYR A 356 -13.02 22.33 -21.25
C TYR A 356 -11.71 22.78 -21.91
N VAL A 357 -10.58 22.23 -21.54
CA VAL A 357 -9.28 22.55 -22.17
C VAL A 357 -9.11 21.80 -23.49
N GLN A 358 -9.53 20.55 -23.58
CA GLN A 358 -9.45 19.75 -24.82
C GLN A 358 -10.20 20.39 -26.00
N GLN A 359 -11.34 21.05 -25.74
CA GLN A 359 -12.10 21.77 -26.78
C GLN A 359 -11.35 23.01 -27.32
N GLN A 360 -10.51 23.63 -26.50
CA GLN A 360 -9.68 24.76 -26.90
C GLN A 360 -8.48 24.32 -27.76
N MET A 361 -8.03 23.07 -27.64
CA MET A 361 -6.88 22.53 -28.39
C MET A 361 -7.19 22.36 -29.87
N ASN A 362 -6.57 23.20 -30.69
CA ASN A 362 -6.72 23.18 -32.14
C ASN A 362 -5.34 23.09 -32.82
N ILE A 363 -5.23 22.20 -33.83
CA ILE A 363 -4.00 22.01 -34.61
C ILE A 363 -3.41 23.32 -35.14
N LYS A 364 -4.28 24.30 -35.52
CA LYS A 364 -3.83 25.57 -36.06
C LYS A 364 -3.16 26.49 -35.04
N ASN A 365 -3.46 26.29 -33.76
CA ASN A 365 -3.07 27.18 -32.67
C ASN A 365 -2.06 26.53 -31.71
N MET A 366 -1.74 25.27 -31.91
CA MET A 366 -0.78 24.52 -31.09
C MET A 366 0.61 24.51 -31.76
N PRO A 367 1.69 24.35 -30.98
CA PRO A 367 3.02 24.19 -31.53
C PRO A 367 3.09 23.08 -32.59
N GLU A 368 3.78 23.36 -33.71
CA GLU A 368 3.83 22.46 -34.88
C GLU A 368 4.32 21.05 -34.52
N ASN A 369 5.28 20.95 -33.60
CA ASN A 369 5.83 19.68 -33.11
C ASN A 369 4.81 18.81 -32.35
N LEU A 370 3.70 19.39 -31.86
CA LEU A 370 2.62 18.67 -31.21
C LEU A 370 1.47 18.32 -32.16
N SER A 371 1.50 18.81 -33.40
CA SER A 371 0.45 18.59 -34.39
C SER A 371 0.17 17.09 -34.65
N LEU A 372 1.21 16.25 -34.52
CA LEU A 372 1.08 14.80 -34.65
C LEU A 372 0.12 14.21 -33.61
N LEU A 373 0.21 14.65 -32.36
CA LEU A 373 -0.60 14.15 -31.26
C LEU A 373 -2.07 14.61 -31.39
N LEU A 374 -2.31 15.77 -32.01
CA LEU A 374 -3.67 16.31 -32.17
C LEU A 374 -4.47 15.68 -33.29
N LYS A 375 -3.82 14.90 -34.17
CA LYS A 375 -4.50 14.15 -35.25
C LYS A 375 -5.21 12.90 -34.75
N ASP A 376 -4.75 12.36 -33.62
CA ASP A 376 -5.32 11.17 -33.00
C ASP A 376 -6.16 11.57 -31.78
N GLY A 377 -7.40 11.12 -31.72
CA GLY A 377 -8.36 11.51 -30.66
C GLY A 377 -7.88 11.10 -29.26
N ILE A 378 -7.30 9.89 -29.12
CA ILE A 378 -6.78 9.40 -27.84
C ILE A 378 -5.54 10.20 -27.42
N ALA A 379 -4.63 10.48 -28.36
CA ALA A 379 -3.42 11.26 -28.08
C ALA A 379 -3.76 12.70 -27.69
N LYS A 380 -4.74 13.33 -28.39
CA LYS A 380 -5.26 14.65 -28.03
C LYS A 380 -5.86 14.68 -26.64
N GLU A 381 -6.70 13.68 -26.29
CA GLU A 381 -7.30 13.55 -24.96
C GLU A 381 -6.21 13.48 -23.87
N ARG A 382 -5.24 12.58 -24.02
CA ARG A 382 -4.16 12.40 -23.06
C ARG A 382 -3.28 13.65 -22.89
N LEU A 383 -2.97 14.31 -24.00
CA LEU A 383 -2.22 15.57 -23.96
C LEU A 383 -3.02 16.66 -23.24
N GLY A 384 -4.32 16.75 -23.49
CA GLY A 384 -5.21 17.69 -22.82
C GLY A 384 -5.30 17.45 -21.31
N ASP A 385 -5.40 16.18 -20.88
CA ASP A 385 -5.39 15.79 -19.47
C ASP A 385 -4.10 16.30 -18.79
N LEU A 386 -2.94 15.99 -19.37
CA LEU A 386 -1.64 16.36 -18.82
C LEU A 386 -1.41 17.88 -18.78
N ILE A 387 -1.76 18.59 -19.85
CA ILE A 387 -1.64 20.06 -19.92
C ILE A 387 -2.52 20.70 -18.84
N THR A 388 -3.78 20.25 -18.74
CA THR A 388 -4.74 20.84 -17.78
C THR A 388 -4.27 20.68 -16.34
N ASP A 389 -3.89 19.45 -15.94
CA ASP A 389 -3.49 19.17 -14.57
C ASP A 389 -2.13 19.79 -14.22
N SER A 390 -1.19 19.85 -15.18
CA SER A 390 0.07 20.59 -15.00
C SER A 390 -0.15 22.09 -14.82
N MET A 391 -1.09 22.69 -15.57
CA MET A 391 -1.43 24.10 -15.38
C MET A 391 -2.16 24.34 -14.06
N ARG A 392 -3.13 23.51 -13.67
CA ARG A 392 -3.79 23.56 -12.35
C ARG A 392 -2.77 23.50 -11.22
N LYS A 393 -1.82 22.57 -11.29
CA LYS A 393 -0.73 22.45 -10.31
C LYS A 393 0.10 23.73 -10.24
N ASP A 394 0.56 24.30 -11.37
CA ASP A 394 1.37 25.50 -11.36
C ASP A 394 0.57 26.76 -10.96
N ILE A 395 -0.74 26.82 -11.24
CA ILE A 395 -1.63 27.85 -10.69
C ILE A 395 -1.65 27.77 -9.15
N LEU A 396 -1.81 26.59 -8.56
CA LEU A 396 -1.75 26.41 -7.10
C LEU A 396 -0.38 26.81 -6.54
N CYS A 397 0.72 26.47 -7.22
CA CYS A 397 2.06 26.87 -6.82
C CYS A 397 2.21 28.43 -6.84
N SER A 398 1.60 29.12 -7.78
CA SER A 398 1.61 30.58 -7.82
C SER A 398 0.81 31.21 -6.68
N GLN A 399 -0.10 30.46 -6.05
CA GLN A 399 -0.96 30.86 -4.92
C GLN A 399 -0.46 30.35 -3.56
N SER A 400 0.84 30.13 -3.41
CA SER A 400 1.50 29.71 -2.16
C SER A 400 1.29 28.24 -1.78
N TYR A 401 1.06 27.36 -2.73
CA TYR A 401 1.01 25.92 -2.49
C TYR A 401 2.28 25.23 -3.01
N SER A 402 2.78 24.24 -2.25
CA SER A 402 3.67 23.22 -2.78
C SER A 402 2.79 22.12 -3.37
N ALA A 403 2.80 21.95 -4.68
CA ALA A 403 1.91 21.01 -5.36
C ALA A 403 2.68 20.06 -6.26
N ASP A 404 2.24 18.81 -6.31
CA ASP A 404 2.76 17.74 -7.17
C ASP A 404 1.62 16.95 -7.84
N LEU A 405 1.97 16.27 -8.93
CA LEU A 405 1.10 15.30 -9.60
C LEU A 405 1.58 13.91 -9.19
N ILE A 406 0.69 13.11 -8.64
CA ILE A 406 1.00 11.76 -8.16
C ILE A 406 0.03 10.72 -8.72
N GLU A 407 0.45 9.47 -8.78
CA GLU A 407 -0.47 8.37 -9.09
C GLU A 407 -1.33 8.06 -7.86
N PHE A 408 -2.66 8.10 -8.06
CA PHE A 408 -3.64 7.84 -7.01
C PHE A 408 -4.21 6.43 -7.07
N THR A 409 -4.44 5.91 -8.27
CA THR A 409 -5.03 4.59 -8.48
C THR A 409 -4.16 3.82 -9.48
N PRO A 410 -3.92 2.50 -9.30
CA PRO A 410 -3.18 1.72 -10.29
C PRO A 410 -3.82 1.81 -11.68
N LEU A 411 -3.01 1.89 -12.71
CA LEU A 411 -3.43 1.97 -14.13
C LEU A 411 -4.36 0.83 -14.56
N GLU A 412 -4.28 -0.32 -13.88
CA GLU A 412 -5.15 -1.48 -14.12
C GLU A 412 -6.63 -1.20 -13.90
N HIS A 413 -6.96 -0.19 -13.09
CA HIS A 413 -8.35 0.15 -12.72
C HIS A 413 -8.90 1.36 -13.45
N THR A 414 -8.04 2.32 -13.84
CA THR A 414 -8.43 3.51 -14.59
C THR A 414 -7.25 4.11 -15.31
N ALA A 415 -7.53 4.59 -16.52
CA ALA A 415 -6.55 5.32 -17.30
C ALA A 415 -6.35 6.77 -16.81
N LYS A 416 -7.25 7.29 -15.96
CA LYS A 416 -7.20 8.63 -15.36
C LYS A 416 -6.94 8.48 -13.86
N ASN A 417 -5.66 8.33 -13.52
CA ASN A 417 -5.17 7.97 -12.21
C ASN A 417 -4.29 9.04 -11.54
N ILE A 418 -4.26 10.24 -12.10
CA ILE A 418 -3.45 11.34 -11.58
C ILE A 418 -4.24 12.11 -10.50
N MET A 419 -3.56 12.43 -9.40
CA MET A 419 -4.04 13.31 -8.35
C MET A 419 -3.13 14.53 -8.25
N ILE A 420 -3.72 15.71 -8.18
CA ILE A 420 -3.09 16.94 -7.75
C ILE A 420 -3.11 16.93 -6.22
N ARG A 421 -1.93 16.88 -5.61
CA ARG A 421 -1.75 16.98 -4.16
C ARG A 421 -1.04 18.28 -3.86
N ALA A 422 -1.63 19.13 -3.00
CA ALA A 422 -1.07 20.43 -2.69
C ALA A 422 -1.12 20.74 -1.19
N LEU A 423 -0.05 21.34 -0.68
CA LEU A 423 0.13 21.77 0.70
C LEU A 423 0.32 23.30 0.73
N TYR A 424 -0.44 24.01 1.55
CA TYR A 424 -0.27 25.44 1.74
C TYR A 424 1.03 25.76 2.48
N ILE A 425 1.84 26.66 1.93
CA ILE A 425 3.11 27.10 2.51
C ILE A 425 2.99 28.58 2.91
N HIS A 426 2.81 28.81 4.22
CA HIS A 426 2.55 30.16 4.75
C HIS A 426 3.58 31.21 4.29
N ASN A 427 4.86 30.88 4.23
CA ASN A 427 5.94 31.78 3.84
C ASN A 427 6.63 31.31 2.56
N MET A 428 5.86 30.96 1.52
CA MET A 428 6.45 30.58 0.24
C MET A 428 7.25 31.75 -0.37
N PRO A 429 8.52 31.51 -0.75
CA PRO A 429 9.33 32.56 -1.37
C PRO A 429 8.68 33.14 -2.62
N HIS A 430 8.70 34.47 -2.76
CA HIS A 430 8.11 35.18 -3.90
C HIS A 430 8.65 34.64 -5.25
N LYS A 431 9.93 34.32 -5.30
CA LYS A 431 10.57 33.73 -6.50
C LYS A 431 9.86 32.47 -6.97
N HIS A 432 9.53 31.52 -6.08
CA HIS A 432 8.85 30.29 -6.45
C HIS A 432 7.43 30.54 -6.99
N LYS A 433 6.71 31.48 -6.38
CA LYS A 433 5.39 31.87 -6.87
C LYS A 433 5.46 32.51 -8.25
N GLN A 434 6.44 33.39 -8.46
CA GLN A 434 6.65 34.05 -9.71
C GLN A 434 7.05 33.10 -10.83
N GLU A 435 7.97 32.19 -10.55
CA GLU A 435 8.36 31.12 -11.51
C GLU A 435 7.19 30.23 -11.90
N ALA A 436 6.33 29.86 -10.95
CA ALA A 436 5.13 29.08 -11.23
C ALA A 436 4.11 29.88 -12.05
N LEU A 437 3.93 31.15 -11.74
CA LEU A 437 3.08 32.07 -12.52
C LEU A 437 3.53 32.16 -13.97
N GLU A 438 4.82 32.38 -14.19
CA GLU A 438 5.40 32.43 -15.53
C GLU A 438 5.26 31.15 -16.31
N ARG A 439 5.47 29.98 -15.65
CA ARG A 439 5.32 28.68 -16.31
C ARG A 439 3.92 28.47 -16.85
N TRP A 440 2.88 28.60 -16.02
CA TRP A 440 1.53 28.33 -16.50
C TRP A 440 1.02 29.41 -17.48
N GLN A 441 1.44 30.68 -17.34
CA GLN A 441 1.10 31.74 -18.30
C GLN A 441 1.77 31.49 -19.66
N ASN A 442 3.04 31.07 -19.67
CA ASN A 442 3.74 30.73 -20.91
C ASN A 442 3.10 29.51 -21.57
N ALA A 443 2.80 28.45 -20.80
CA ALA A 443 2.09 27.27 -21.31
C ALA A 443 0.70 27.68 -21.88
N SER A 444 -0.04 28.55 -21.22
CA SER A 444 -1.33 29.05 -21.70
C SER A 444 -1.20 29.75 -23.05
N LYS A 445 -0.16 30.55 -23.23
CA LYS A 445 0.12 31.26 -24.51
C LYS A 445 0.58 30.27 -25.59
N GLU A 446 1.52 29.38 -25.25
CA GLU A 446 2.13 28.45 -26.20
C GLU A 446 1.10 27.43 -26.72
N PHE A 447 0.29 26.87 -25.85
CA PHE A 447 -0.72 25.89 -26.22
C PHE A 447 -2.06 26.54 -26.63
N ASN A 448 -2.17 27.85 -26.48
CA ASN A 448 -3.41 28.59 -26.69
C ASN A 448 -4.63 27.99 -25.99
N VAL A 449 -4.43 27.59 -24.72
CA VAL A 449 -5.46 27.00 -23.86
C VAL A 449 -5.45 27.64 -22.48
N LYS A 450 -6.58 27.63 -21.81
CA LYS A 450 -6.72 28.21 -20.49
C LYS A 450 -7.70 27.37 -19.66
N PRO A 451 -7.27 26.73 -18.55
CA PRO A 451 -8.18 26.14 -17.58
C PRO A 451 -9.11 27.19 -16.98
N LYS A 452 -10.32 26.80 -16.58
CA LYS A 452 -11.26 27.75 -15.95
C LYS A 452 -10.70 28.37 -14.68
N LEU A 453 -9.91 27.63 -13.90
CA LEU A 453 -9.20 28.15 -12.72
C LEU A 453 -8.30 29.35 -13.05
N ALA A 454 -7.60 29.34 -14.20
CA ALA A 454 -6.77 30.43 -14.63
C ALA A 454 -7.60 31.70 -14.94
N GLU A 455 -8.81 31.52 -15.49
CA GLU A 455 -9.72 32.64 -15.73
C GLU A 455 -10.15 33.33 -14.42
N TYR A 456 -10.47 32.51 -13.42
CA TYR A 456 -10.83 33.04 -12.08
C TYR A 456 -9.71 33.85 -11.45
N ILE A 457 -8.46 33.33 -11.51
CA ILE A 457 -7.29 34.05 -10.93
C ILE A 457 -6.99 35.36 -11.67
N LEU A 458 -7.10 35.37 -13.01
CA LEU A 458 -6.87 36.57 -13.80
C LEU A 458 -7.94 37.65 -13.60
N ASN A 459 -9.17 37.27 -13.29
CA ASN A 459 -10.28 38.19 -13.06
C ASN A 459 -10.30 38.79 -11.64
N GLN A 460 -9.50 38.26 -10.71
CA GLN A 460 -9.37 38.75 -9.34
C GLN A 460 -8.24 39.77 -9.18
N ASN A 461 -7.37 39.95 -10.18
CA ASN A 461 -6.30 40.92 -10.26
C ASN A 461 -6.70 42.08 -11.17
#